data_8d66a4807ba0c1dcde1ce515ade9d086
#
_entry.id   8d66a4807ba0c1dcde1ce515ade9d086
#
_cell.length_a   1.000
_cell.length_b   1.000
_cell.length_c   1.000
_cell.angle_alpha   90.00
_cell.angle_beta   90.00
_cell.angle_gamma   90.00
#
_symmetry.space_group_name_H-M   'P 1'
#
loop_
_entity.id
_entity.type
_entity.pdbx_description
1 polymer ?
#
loop_
_entity_poly.entity_id
_entity_poly.type
_entity_poly.pdbx_seq_one_letter_code
_entity_poly.pdbx_strand_id
1 'polypeptide(L)'
;MKRKKMTTKNEYFEFVKSHNNRTNVYTTVYDFKHFTETMPVEDSVIIDRIFLDFDAHEDNLDMAWRDVKVVMEMVIENNYLHTLFFSGRGFHLFLFGKTTKNMRNVQTLFREIKQLLNLKVGKKNSLDERVGQKTRLRRVPNTVNMSSSDGKGNARYYIPLTINDLRLDIEEILTMALEPRLLPFKKSGKKEVVFPEAPPIEAMEGSVSVPSTVGNLPMLPCLHNAVMVENPTHLARAYLVSWYRDLLSGYTNLVNQADKAQVHKLVVEELERVFAESDSVWLDWDKSETIKHSKFTVYNNYNTPHCDKLISDGFCVGKCWRYSNANN
;
A
#
# COMPACT_ATOMS: atom_id res chain seq x y z
N MET A 1 -6.72 -10.32 -11.25
CA MET A 1 -5.63 -11.26 -10.85
C MET A 1 -6.26 -12.41 -10.09
N LYS A 2 -6.02 -13.69 -10.49
CA LYS A 2 -6.50 -14.85 -9.72
C LYS A 2 -5.48 -15.17 -8.62
N ARG A 3 -5.93 -15.21 -7.36
CA ARG A 3 -5.11 -15.67 -6.23
C ARG A 3 -5.28 -17.17 -6.08
N LYS A 4 -4.20 -17.87 -5.72
CA LYS A 4 -4.23 -19.30 -5.44
C LYS A 4 -3.52 -19.56 -4.12
N LYS A 5 -4.16 -20.31 -3.24
CA LYS A 5 -3.52 -20.84 -2.02
C LYS A 5 -2.58 -21.96 -2.43
N MET A 6 -1.34 -21.92 -1.93
CA MET A 6 -0.37 -22.99 -2.06
C MET A 6 -0.23 -23.68 -0.72
N THR A 7 -0.31 -25.00 -0.70
CA THR A 7 -0.25 -25.80 0.52
C THR A 7 1.10 -26.48 0.71
N THR A 8 1.83 -26.67 -0.37
CA THR A 8 3.15 -27.30 -0.35
C THR A 8 4.21 -26.48 -1.08
N LYS A 9 5.48 -26.70 -0.73
CA LYS A 9 6.62 -26.08 -1.43
C LYS A 9 6.66 -26.48 -2.92
N ASN A 10 6.34 -27.73 -3.23
CA ASN A 10 6.37 -28.21 -4.62
C ASN A 10 5.29 -27.50 -5.46
N GLU A 11 4.06 -27.36 -4.98
CA GLU A 11 3.02 -26.59 -5.67
C GLU A 11 3.48 -25.15 -5.92
N TYR A 12 4.13 -24.52 -4.95
CA TYR A 12 4.65 -23.17 -5.10
C TYR A 12 5.73 -23.11 -6.20
N PHE A 13 6.71 -24.01 -6.19
CA PHE A 13 7.76 -24.01 -7.20
C PHE A 13 7.23 -24.29 -8.60
N GLU A 14 6.37 -25.27 -8.77
CA GLU A 14 5.75 -25.58 -10.06
C GLU A 14 4.89 -24.41 -10.58
N PHE A 15 4.15 -23.74 -9.70
CA PHE A 15 3.40 -22.55 -10.07
C PHE A 15 4.33 -21.41 -10.54
N VAL A 16 5.38 -21.12 -9.76
CA VAL A 16 6.35 -20.07 -10.13
C VAL A 16 7.01 -20.42 -11.46
N LYS A 17 7.49 -21.64 -11.63
CA LYS A 17 8.15 -22.13 -12.85
C LYS A 17 7.24 -22.03 -14.08
N SER A 18 5.97 -22.40 -13.95
CA SER A 18 5.01 -22.36 -15.06
C SER A 18 4.57 -20.97 -15.47
N HIS A 19 4.68 -19.96 -14.59
CA HIS A 19 4.23 -18.60 -14.84
C HIS A 19 5.37 -17.59 -15.05
N ASN A 20 6.58 -17.88 -14.54
CA ASN A 20 7.74 -17.03 -14.76
C ASN A 20 8.02 -16.87 -16.26
N ASN A 21 8.45 -15.69 -16.69
CA ASN A 21 8.64 -15.30 -18.10
C ASN A 21 7.36 -15.25 -18.96
N ARG A 22 6.18 -15.47 -18.37
CA ARG A 22 4.89 -15.38 -19.05
C ARG A 22 4.00 -14.30 -18.45
N THR A 23 4.05 -14.21 -17.14
CA THR A 23 3.29 -13.21 -16.37
C THR A 23 4.09 -12.75 -15.16
N ASN A 24 3.72 -11.61 -14.60
CA ASN A 24 4.23 -11.19 -13.31
C ASN A 24 3.73 -12.14 -12.21
N VAL A 25 4.65 -12.67 -11.39
CA VAL A 25 4.33 -13.57 -10.28
C VAL A 25 4.45 -12.86 -8.95
N TYR A 26 3.38 -12.90 -8.15
CA TYR A 26 3.31 -12.21 -6.87
C TYR A 26 2.98 -13.15 -5.72
N THR A 27 3.40 -12.79 -4.53
CA THR A 27 2.98 -13.38 -3.26
C THR A 27 2.57 -12.28 -2.29
N THR A 28 1.88 -12.62 -1.20
CA THR A 28 1.58 -11.66 -0.13
C THR A 28 2.85 -11.23 0.60
N VAL A 29 2.89 -9.99 1.08
CA VAL A 29 3.96 -9.50 1.96
C VAL A 29 3.94 -10.24 3.30
N TYR A 30 2.74 -10.43 3.83
CA TYR A 30 2.50 -11.09 5.12
C TYR A 30 1.99 -12.52 4.93
N ASP A 31 2.22 -13.34 5.92
CA ASP A 31 1.65 -14.67 6.01
C ASP A 31 0.27 -14.62 6.69
N PHE A 32 -0.59 -15.62 6.43
CA PHE A 32 -1.94 -15.71 6.98
C PHE A 32 -2.17 -17.10 7.56
N LYS A 33 -2.86 -17.18 8.70
CA LYS A 33 -3.25 -18.46 9.31
C LYS A 33 -4.43 -19.10 8.59
N HIS A 34 -5.35 -18.27 8.10
CA HIS A 34 -6.60 -18.74 7.50
C HIS A 34 -6.82 -18.13 6.12
N PHE A 35 -7.45 -18.92 5.26
CA PHE A 35 -7.84 -18.55 3.91
C PHE A 35 -9.26 -19.02 3.66
N THR A 36 -10.05 -18.23 2.92
CA THR A 36 -11.18 -18.72 2.15
C THR A 36 -10.66 -19.48 0.93
N GLU A 37 -11.55 -19.96 0.05
CA GLU A 37 -11.10 -20.65 -1.19
C GLU A 37 -10.14 -19.82 -2.05
N THR A 38 -10.31 -18.50 -2.06
CA THR A 38 -9.61 -17.60 -2.98
C THR A 38 -8.87 -16.44 -2.30
N MET A 39 -9.18 -16.13 -1.04
CA MET A 39 -8.67 -14.91 -0.37
C MET A 39 -8.13 -15.22 1.02
N PRO A 40 -7.04 -14.53 1.45
CA PRO A 40 -6.61 -14.58 2.84
C PRO A 40 -7.66 -13.92 3.74
N VAL A 41 -7.87 -14.49 4.93
CA VAL A 41 -8.68 -13.86 5.98
C VAL A 41 -7.83 -12.79 6.66
N GLU A 42 -8.17 -11.51 6.48
CA GLU A 42 -7.35 -10.38 6.91
C GLU A 42 -7.01 -10.38 8.42
N ASP A 43 -7.96 -10.81 9.25
CA ASP A 43 -7.73 -10.89 10.71
C ASP A 43 -6.82 -12.04 11.13
N SER A 44 -6.49 -12.94 10.21
CA SER A 44 -5.54 -14.03 10.45
C SER A 44 -4.10 -13.68 10.05
N VAL A 45 -3.84 -12.44 9.66
CA VAL A 45 -2.52 -11.97 9.22
C VAL A 45 -1.48 -12.12 10.34
N ILE A 46 -0.28 -12.55 9.95
CA ILE A 46 0.91 -12.60 10.81
C ILE A 46 1.78 -11.40 10.45
N ILE A 47 1.76 -10.38 11.31
CA ILE A 47 2.51 -9.13 11.10
C ILE A 47 3.82 -9.24 11.85
N ASP A 48 4.86 -9.72 11.18
CA ASP A 48 6.21 -9.95 11.73
C ASP A 48 7.29 -9.13 11.03
N ARG A 49 6.89 -8.23 10.13
CA ARG A 49 7.82 -7.43 9.33
C ARG A 49 7.20 -6.11 8.89
N ILE A 50 8.05 -5.13 8.62
CA ILE A 50 7.66 -3.96 7.82
C ILE A 50 8.20 -4.14 6.41
N PHE A 51 7.41 -3.75 5.43
CA PHE A 51 7.75 -3.72 4.02
C PHE A 51 7.88 -2.27 3.56
N LEU A 52 9.07 -1.90 3.14
CA LEU A 52 9.41 -0.60 2.61
C LEU A 52 9.61 -0.73 1.10
N ASP A 53 8.84 0.02 0.35
CA ASP A 53 8.83 0.04 -1.11
C ASP A 53 9.39 1.37 -1.59
N PHE A 54 10.53 1.33 -2.28
CA PHE A 54 11.19 2.51 -2.85
C PHE A 54 10.97 2.49 -4.36
N ASP A 55 9.93 3.18 -4.79
CA ASP A 55 9.56 3.27 -6.20
C ASP A 55 10.38 4.36 -6.92
N ALA A 56 10.90 4.01 -8.10
CA ALA A 56 11.55 4.98 -8.97
C ALA A 56 10.48 5.79 -9.73
N HIS A 57 9.95 6.81 -9.09
CA HIS A 57 9.06 7.76 -9.76
C HIS A 57 9.81 8.43 -10.91
N GLU A 58 9.14 8.60 -12.06
CA GLU A 58 9.72 9.19 -13.27
C GLU A 58 11.01 8.48 -13.74
N ASP A 59 11.08 7.15 -13.51
CA ASP A 59 12.24 6.30 -13.82
C ASP A 59 13.56 6.72 -13.13
N ASN A 60 13.49 7.47 -12.04
CA ASN A 60 14.65 7.91 -11.27
C ASN A 60 15.12 6.83 -10.28
N LEU A 61 15.80 5.81 -10.80
CA LEU A 61 16.36 4.72 -10.01
C LEU A 61 17.51 5.15 -9.10
N ASP A 62 18.28 6.15 -9.50
CA ASP A 62 19.38 6.69 -8.67
C ASP A 62 18.85 7.29 -7.37
N MET A 63 17.72 8.02 -7.45
CA MET A 63 17.06 8.54 -6.26
C MET A 63 16.60 7.41 -5.35
N ALA A 64 15.94 6.38 -5.91
CA ALA A 64 15.47 5.24 -5.14
C ALA A 64 16.65 4.48 -4.50
N TRP A 65 17.76 4.32 -5.22
CA TRP A 65 18.95 3.67 -4.70
C TRP A 65 19.64 4.47 -3.60
N ARG A 66 19.75 5.79 -3.76
CA ARG A 66 20.25 6.70 -2.72
C ARG A 66 19.41 6.57 -1.44
N ASP A 67 18.09 6.62 -1.58
CA ASP A 67 17.16 6.58 -0.45
C ASP A 67 17.22 5.25 0.30
N VAL A 68 17.34 4.14 -0.44
CA VAL A 68 17.62 2.81 0.15
C VAL A 68 18.90 2.81 0.95
N LYS A 69 20.01 3.35 0.39
CA LYS A 69 21.30 3.38 1.08
C LYS A 69 21.21 4.15 2.40
N VAL A 70 20.51 5.26 2.43
CA VAL A 70 20.29 6.06 3.66
C VAL A 70 19.54 5.26 4.73
N VAL A 71 18.49 4.53 4.34
CA VAL A 71 17.77 3.69 5.31
C VAL A 71 18.63 2.49 5.73
N MET A 72 19.40 1.92 4.81
CA MET A 72 20.31 0.80 5.10
C MET A 72 21.45 1.18 6.06
N GLU A 73 21.93 2.43 6.07
CA GLU A 73 22.87 2.90 7.11
C GLU A 73 22.30 2.67 8.51
N MET A 74 21.09 3.15 8.78
CA MET A 74 20.38 2.92 10.05
C MET A 74 20.20 1.43 10.35
N VAL A 75 19.83 0.62 9.34
CA VAL A 75 19.61 -0.82 9.47
C VAL A 75 20.90 -1.55 9.87
N ILE A 76 22.04 -1.18 9.26
CA ILE A 76 23.35 -1.77 9.52
C ILE A 76 23.88 -1.34 10.90
N GLU A 77 23.83 -0.04 11.23
CA GLU A 77 24.25 0.50 12.51
C GLU A 77 23.53 -0.17 13.69
N ASN A 78 22.23 -0.42 13.55
CA ASN A 78 21.44 -1.10 14.56
C ASN A 78 21.48 -2.62 14.46
N ASN A 79 22.15 -3.17 13.44
CA ASN A 79 22.22 -4.61 13.17
C ASN A 79 20.83 -5.28 13.03
N TYR A 80 19.87 -4.57 12.42
CA TYR A 80 18.51 -5.05 12.26
C TYR A 80 18.40 -6.21 11.27
N LEU A 81 17.53 -7.16 11.60
CA LEU A 81 17.21 -8.31 10.77
C LEU A 81 16.47 -7.86 9.52
N HIS A 82 17.05 -8.07 8.34
CA HIS A 82 16.51 -7.53 7.10
C HIS A 82 16.74 -8.43 5.87
N THR A 83 16.01 -8.13 4.80
CA THR A 83 16.31 -8.58 3.44
C THR A 83 16.06 -7.43 2.47
N LEU A 84 16.93 -7.30 1.48
CA LEU A 84 16.86 -6.26 0.45
C LEU A 84 16.74 -6.90 -0.94
N PHE A 85 15.93 -6.29 -1.81
CA PHE A 85 15.72 -6.75 -3.19
C PHE A 85 15.69 -5.56 -4.14
N PHE A 86 16.16 -5.76 -5.36
CA PHE A 86 15.86 -4.91 -6.49
C PHE A 86 14.64 -5.46 -7.24
N SER A 87 13.62 -4.64 -7.50
CA SER A 87 12.34 -5.08 -8.06
C SER A 87 12.28 -5.01 -9.60
N GLY A 88 13.34 -4.52 -10.24
CA GLY A 88 13.39 -4.18 -11.65
C GLY A 88 13.06 -2.71 -11.93
N ARG A 89 12.33 -2.04 -11.05
CA ARG A 89 11.93 -0.62 -11.16
C ARG A 89 12.10 0.19 -9.87
N GLY A 90 12.60 -0.43 -8.82
CA GLY A 90 12.79 0.16 -7.51
C GLY A 90 13.32 -0.88 -6.55
N PHE A 91 13.19 -0.66 -5.25
CA PHE A 91 13.77 -1.52 -4.24
C PHE A 91 12.76 -1.88 -3.16
N HIS A 92 12.84 -3.11 -2.66
CA HIS A 92 12.04 -3.61 -1.56
C HIS A 92 12.92 -3.96 -0.38
N LEU A 93 12.72 -3.31 0.75
CA LEU A 93 13.41 -3.61 2.00
C LEU A 93 12.41 -4.16 3.02
N PHE A 94 12.75 -5.30 3.61
CA PHE A 94 12.00 -5.90 4.71
C PHE A 94 12.82 -5.81 5.99
N LEU A 95 12.23 -5.27 7.04
CA LEU A 95 12.79 -5.35 8.39
C LEU A 95 11.91 -6.29 9.21
N PHE A 96 12.52 -7.25 9.88
CA PHE A 96 11.80 -8.28 10.63
C PHE A 96 11.78 -7.96 12.12
N GLY A 97 10.63 -8.17 12.74
CA GLY A 97 10.39 -7.93 14.14
C GLY A 97 9.54 -9.00 14.81
N LYS A 98 9.28 -8.85 16.09
CA LYS A 98 8.34 -9.71 16.79
C LYS A 98 6.93 -9.53 16.24
N THR A 99 6.20 -10.63 16.17
CA THR A 99 4.81 -10.60 15.68
C THR A 99 3.95 -9.64 16.49
N THR A 100 3.26 -8.74 15.79
CA THR A 100 2.23 -7.87 16.36
C THR A 100 0.86 -8.19 15.76
N LYS A 101 -0.22 -7.87 16.47
CA LYS A 101 -1.59 -7.93 15.94
C LYS A 101 -2.05 -6.58 15.39
N ASN A 102 -1.32 -5.52 15.70
CA ASN A 102 -1.71 -4.15 15.39
C ASN A 102 -0.87 -3.57 14.25
N MET A 103 -1.49 -3.43 13.08
CA MET A 103 -0.84 -2.82 11.92
C MET A 103 -0.42 -1.37 12.16
N ARG A 104 -1.09 -0.65 13.08
CA ARG A 104 -0.72 0.72 13.45
C ARG A 104 0.69 0.80 14.06
N ASN A 105 1.14 -0.26 14.75
CA ASN A 105 2.51 -0.32 15.28
C ASN A 105 3.53 -0.31 14.14
N VAL A 106 3.25 -1.05 13.05
CA VAL A 106 4.07 -1.03 11.83
C VAL A 106 4.05 0.34 11.16
N GLN A 107 2.88 0.99 11.11
CA GLN A 107 2.73 2.34 10.57
C GLN A 107 3.48 3.39 11.41
N THR A 108 3.60 3.18 12.72
CA THR A 108 4.39 4.07 13.59
C THR A 108 5.87 3.95 13.25
N LEU A 109 6.41 2.73 13.16
CA LEU A 109 7.80 2.52 12.73
C LEU A 109 8.05 3.09 11.32
N PHE A 110 7.09 2.93 10.41
CA PHE A 110 7.20 3.52 9.07
C PHE A 110 7.36 5.04 9.12
N ARG A 111 6.54 5.72 9.94
CA ARG A 111 6.63 7.19 10.08
C ARG A 111 7.98 7.62 10.63
N GLU A 112 8.55 6.90 11.58
CA GLU A 112 9.91 7.16 12.09
C GLU A 112 10.97 7.03 10.99
N ILE A 113 10.91 5.96 10.19
CA ILE A 113 11.82 5.76 9.05
C ILE A 113 11.62 6.86 8.00
N LYS A 114 10.37 7.23 7.70
CA LYS A 114 10.06 8.33 6.75
C LYS A 114 10.59 9.67 7.25
N GLN A 115 10.48 9.95 8.55
CA GLN A 115 11.04 11.17 9.15
C GLN A 115 12.56 11.18 9.05
N LEU A 116 13.24 10.07 9.34
CA LEU A 116 14.68 9.93 9.16
C LEU A 116 15.08 10.23 7.70
N LEU A 117 14.37 9.62 6.76
CA LEU A 117 14.63 9.81 5.34
C LEU A 117 14.41 11.27 4.92
N ASN A 118 13.32 11.89 5.37
CA ASN A 118 13.02 13.31 5.11
C ASN A 118 14.11 14.25 5.65
N LEU A 119 14.68 13.94 6.80
CA LEU A 119 15.78 14.72 7.39
C LEU A 119 17.08 14.59 6.58
N LYS A 120 17.35 13.42 6.02
CA LYS A 120 18.60 13.13 5.29
C LYS A 120 18.56 13.56 3.82
N VAL A 121 17.46 13.35 3.13
CA VAL A 121 17.34 13.55 1.67
C VAL A 121 16.23 14.52 1.26
N GLY A 122 15.44 15.02 2.21
CA GLY A 122 14.31 15.91 1.95
C GLY A 122 12.98 15.18 1.76
N LYS A 123 11.88 15.94 1.71
CA LYS A 123 10.52 15.41 1.61
C LYS A 123 10.25 14.69 0.28
N LYS A 124 10.91 15.11 -0.80
CA LYS A 124 10.81 14.45 -2.10
C LYS A 124 11.77 13.24 -2.13
N ASN A 125 11.27 12.09 -1.78
CA ASN A 125 11.98 10.80 -1.75
C ASN A 125 11.12 9.69 -2.34
N SER A 126 11.75 8.54 -2.62
CA SER A 126 11.15 7.42 -3.35
C SER A 126 10.32 6.46 -2.49
N LEU A 127 10.27 6.66 -1.16
CA LEU A 127 9.57 5.73 -0.26
C LEU A 127 8.04 5.85 -0.42
N ASP A 128 7.40 4.78 -0.93
CA ASP A 128 5.94 4.69 -1.08
C ASP A 128 5.23 4.73 0.29
N GLU A 129 4.28 5.65 0.42
CA GLU A 129 3.53 5.87 1.67
C GLU A 129 2.42 4.84 1.92
N ARG A 130 2.16 3.95 0.96
CA ARG A 130 1.12 2.92 1.06
C ARG A 130 1.53 1.78 1.98
N VAL A 131 1.69 2.09 3.26
CA VAL A 131 1.99 1.11 4.32
C VAL A 131 0.73 0.76 5.09
N GLY A 132 0.58 -0.50 5.46
CA GLY A 132 -0.52 -0.97 6.31
C GLY A 132 -1.59 -1.76 5.59
N GLN A 133 -1.37 -2.12 4.33
CA GLN A 133 -2.24 -3.07 3.64
C GLN A 133 -1.88 -4.50 4.03
N LYS A 134 -2.71 -5.15 4.82
CA LYS A 134 -2.52 -6.54 5.26
C LYS A 134 -2.37 -7.52 4.08
N THR A 135 -3.05 -7.26 2.98
CA THR A 135 -3.06 -8.11 1.78
C THR A 135 -2.13 -7.62 0.67
N ARG A 136 -1.19 -6.70 0.99
CA ARG A 136 -0.22 -6.18 0.01
C ARG A 136 0.54 -7.31 -0.65
N LEU A 137 0.74 -7.18 -1.96
CA LEU A 137 1.51 -8.13 -2.76
C LEU A 137 2.93 -7.62 -2.98
N ARG A 138 3.85 -8.55 -3.05
CA ARG A 138 5.22 -8.36 -3.53
C ARG A 138 5.55 -9.37 -4.62
N ARG A 139 6.50 -9.04 -5.45
CA ARG A 139 6.98 -9.97 -6.48
C ARG A 139 7.70 -11.17 -5.83
N VAL A 140 7.61 -12.32 -6.46
CA VAL A 140 8.35 -13.51 -6.03
C VAL A 140 9.82 -13.36 -6.45
N PRO A 141 10.80 -13.61 -5.55
CA PRO A 141 12.22 -13.54 -5.88
C PRO A 141 12.61 -14.43 -7.06
N ASN A 142 13.56 -13.95 -7.85
CA ASN A 142 14.05 -14.60 -9.06
C ASN A 142 12.97 -14.84 -10.13
N THR A 143 11.91 -14.05 -10.11
CA THR A 143 10.96 -13.97 -11.23
C THR A 143 11.13 -12.69 -12.03
N VAL A 144 10.78 -12.77 -13.30
CA VAL A 144 10.88 -11.67 -14.24
C VAL A 144 9.86 -10.57 -13.92
N ASN A 145 10.29 -9.32 -13.98
CA ASN A 145 9.40 -8.17 -14.01
C ASN A 145 9.05 -7.84 -15.46
N MET A 146 7.89 -8.30 -15.92
CA MET A 146 7.42 -8.09 -17.28
C MET A 146 7.19 -6.60 -17.65
N SER A 147 7.17 -5.72 -16.66
CA SER A 147 7.02 -4.26 -16.85
C SER A 147 8.36 -3.52 -16.81
N SER A 148 9.49 -4.24 -16.78
CA SER A 148 10.82 -3.65 -16.70
C SER A 148 11.78 -4.34 -17.66
N SER A 149 12.44 -3.57 -18.52
CA SER A 149 13.43 -4.08 -19.48
C SER A 149 14.64 -3.15 -19.56
N ASP A 150 15.71 -3.64 -20.20
CA ASP A 150 16.96 -2.90 -20.44
C ASP A 150 16.91 -1.97 -21.66
N GLY A 151 15.75 -1.72 -22.24
CA GLY A 151 15.60 -0.95 -23.51
C GLY A 151 15.91 -1.77 -24.76
N LYS A 152 16.58 -2.91 -24.65
CA LYS A 152 16.83 -3.88 -25.73
C LYS A 152 15.80 -5.01 -25.73
N GLY A 153 14.84 -4.97 -24.81
CA GLY A 153 13.80 -5.97 -24.67
C GLY A 153 14.10 -7.08 -23.67
N ASN A 154 15.28 -7.09 -23.04
CA ASN A 154 15.59 -8.07 -22.00
C ASN A 154 14.91 -7.64 -20.69
N ALA A 155 14.02 -8.48 -20.20
CA ALA A 155 13.31 -8.21 -18.96
C ALA A 155 14.22 -8.40 -17.74
N ARG A 156 14.01 -7.58 -16.70
CA ARG A 156 14.78 -7.63 -15.45
C ARG A 156 14.13 -8.56 -14.44
N TYR A 157 14.95 -9.23 -13.66
CA TYR A 157 14.51 -10.10 -12.57
C TYR A 157 14.37 -9.34 -11.26
N TYR A 158 13.48 -9.81 -10.40
CA TYR A 158 13.41 -9.42 -9.00
C TYR A 158 14.49 -10.17 -8.22
N ILE A 159 15.62 -9.52 -7.97
CA ILE A 159 16.81 -10.17 -7.41
C ILE A 159 17.07 -9.76 -5.95
N PRO A 160 17.58 -10.70 -5.11
CA PRO A 160 18.06 -10.36 -3.77
C PRO A 160 19.36 -9.57 -3.85
N LEU A 161 19.50 -8.59 -2.93
CA LEU A 161 20.72 -7.83 -2.73
C LEU A 161 21.30 -8.12 -1.34
N THR A 162 22.62 -7.99 -1.22
CA THR A 162 23.38 -8.13 0.02
C THR A 162 23.92 -6.78 0.48
N ILE A 163 24.42 -6.70 1.71
CA ILE A 163 25.09 -5.50 2.22
C ILE A 163 26.29 -5.11 1.34
N ASN A 164 26.99 -6.09 0.78
CA ASN A 164 28.14 -5.82 -0.11
C ASN A 164 27.72 -5.12 -1.42
N ASP A 165 26.48 -5.30 -1.86
CA ASP A 165 25.96 -4.68 -3.07
C ASP A 165 25.64 -3.19 -2.89
N LEU A 166 25.58 -2.70 -1.64
CA LEU A 166 25.36 -1.27 -1.37
C LEU A 166 26.46 -0.35 -1.92
N ARG A 167 27.64 -0.90 -2.22
CA ARG A 167 28.77 -0.18 -2.86
C ARG A 167 28.63 -0.05 -4.38
N LEU A 168 27.75 -0.85 -4.99
CA LEU A 168 27.52 -0.84 -6.43
C LEU A 168 26.77 0.42 -6.84
N ASP A 169 27.01 0.84 -8.08
CA ASP A 169 26.17 1.84 -8.73
C ASP A 169 24.89 1.21 -9.32
N ILE A 170 24.02 2.04 -9.86
CA ILE A 170 22.73 1.55 -10.37
C ILE A 170 22.89 0.71 -11.64
N GLU A 171 23.86 1.02 -12.50
CA GLU A 171 24.10 0.31 -13.75
C GLU A 171 24.61 -1.12 -13.49
N GLU A 172 25.44 -1.28 -12.48
CA GLU A 172 25.91 -2.60 -12.03
C GLU A 172 24.74 -3.45 -11.52
N ILE A 173 23.80 -2.86 -10.75
CA ILE A 173 22.59 -3.54 -10.26
C ILE A 173 21.68 -3.89 -11.44
N LEU A 174 21.49 -2.98 -12.39
CA LEU A 174 20.67 -3.21 -13.58
C LEU A 174 21.24 -4.36 -14.42
N THR A 175 22.54 -4.41 -14.58
CA THR A 175 23.24 -5.52 -15.29
C THR A 175 23.07 -6.83 -14.56
N MET A 176 23.26 -6.83 -13.24
CA MET A 176 23.05 -8.03 -12.40
C MET A 176 21.60 -8.55 -12.49
N ALA A 177 20.62 -7.67 -12.68
CA ALA A 177 19.21 -8.02 -12.74
C ALA A 177 18.76 -8.62 -14.09
N LEU A 178 19.64 -8.74 -15.07
CA LEU A 178 19.34 -9.43 -16.33
C LEU A 178 19.29 -10.96 -16.17
N GLU A 179 19.76 -11.46 -15.04
CA GLU A 179 19.73 -12.90 -14.70
C GLU A 179 19.18 -13.13 -13.29
N PRO A 180 18.61 -14.32 -13.01
CA PRO A 180 18.21 -14.67 -11.66
C PRO A 180 19.43 -14.84 -10.76
N ARG A 181 19.36 -14.27 -9.55
CA ARG A 181 20.46 -14.32 -8.59
C ARG A 181 20.19 -15.36 -7.51
N LEU A 182 20.83 -16.50 -7.62
CA LEU A 182 20.68 -17.62 -6.70
C LEU A 182 21.51 -17.39 -5.42
N LEU A 183 21.06 -16.50 -4.56
CA LEU A 183 21.60 -16.36 -3.22
C LEU A 183 20.73 -17.11 -2.21
N PRO A 184 21.32 -17.68 -1.14
CA PRO A 184 20.53 -18.19 -0.06
C PRO A 184 19.69 -17.03 0.53
N PHE A 185 18.35 -17.19 0.57
CA PHE A 185 17.43 -16.22 1.18
C PHE A 185 17.61 -16.20 2.71
N LYS A 186 18.78 -15.76 3.17
CA LYS A 186 19.04 -15.55 4.58
C LYS A 186 18.75 -14.12 4.95
N LYS A 187 18.04 -13.94 6.05
CA LYS A 187 17.93 -12.63 6.69
C LYS A 187 19.33 -12.21 7.13
N SER A 188 19.73 -10.98 6.81
CA SER A 188 20.97 -10.36 7.30
C SER A 188 20.68 -9.61 8.60
N GLY A 189 21.70 -9.38 9.45
CA GLY A 189 21.52 -8.79 10.77
C GLY A 189 21.13 -9.83 11.83
N LYS A 190 21.02 -9.38 13.09
CA LYS A 190 20.76 -10.25 14.24
C LYS A 190 19.61 -9.75 15.13
N LYS A 191 19.29 -8.46 15.09
CA LYS A 191 18.34 -7.82 15.99
C LYS A 191 17.00 -7.61 15.29
N GLU A 192 15.93 -8.10 15.89
CA GLU A 192 14.58 -7.81 15.44
C GLU A 192 14.25 -6.32 15.67
N VAL A 193 13.54 -5.70 14.72
CA VAL A 193 13.01 -4.36 14.94
C VAL A 193 11.90 -4.41 15.99
N VAL A 194 11.78 -3.36 16.77
CA VAL A 194 10.65 -3.16 17.65
C VAL A 194 9.59 -2.39 16.91
N PHE A 195 8.38 -2.91 16.86
CA PHE A 195 7.23 -2.14 16.38
C PHE A 195 6.74 -1.29 17.56
N PRO A 196 6.93 0.05 17.55
CA PRO A 196 6.52 0.91 18.63
C PRO A 196 5.00 0.77 18.85
N GLU A 197 4.57 0.82 20.08
CA GLU A 197 3.13 0.89 20.35
C GLU A 197 2.59 2.16 19.68
N ALA A 198 1.58 1.97 18.84
CA ALA A 198 0.88 3.11 18.26
C ALA A 198 0.30 3.94 19.42
N PRO A 199 0.46 5.25 19.41
CA PRO A 199 -0.13 6.10 20.42
C PRO A 199 -1.61 5.76 20.56
N PRO A 200 -2.16 5.79 21.77
CA PRO A 200 -3.60 5.67 21.97
C PRO A 200 -4.30 6.57 20.95
N ILE A 201 -5.41 6.10 20.40
CA ILE A 201 -6.25 7.00 19.63
C ILE A 201 -6.74 8.02 20.66
N GLU A 202 -6.02 9.14 20.77
CA GLU A 202 -6.50 10.24 21.59
C GLU A 202 -7.87 10.57 21.06
N ALA A 203 -8.84 10.30 21.91
CA ALA A 203 -10.17 10.78 21.70
C ALA A 203 -10.02 12.31 21.58
N MET A 204 -10.16 12.86 20.39
CA MET A 204 -10.25 14.30 20.26
C MET A 204 -11.37 14.76 21.21
N GLU A 205 -10.98 15.33 22.36
CA GLU A 205 -11.89 16.05 23.21
C GLU A 205 -12.33 17.28 22.42
N GLY A 206 -13.44 17.15 21.76
CA GLY A 206 -13.97 18.24 20.99
C GLY A 206 -15.25 17.78 20.30
N SER A 207 -16.32 18.41 20.68
CA SER A 207 -17.62 18.52 20.00
C SER A 207 -17.86 17.49 18.87
N VAL A 208 -18.95 16.80 18.92
CA VAL A 208 -19.55 16.08 17.77
C VAL A 208 -19.40 17.00 16.57
N SER A 209 -18.37 16.77 15.77
CA SER A 209 -18.10 17.62 14.63
C SER A 209 -19.22 17.44 13.63
N VAL A 210 -19.84 18.54 13.28
CA VAL A 210 -20.76 18.61 12.15
C VAL A 210 -20.02 18.01 10.94
N PRO A 211 -20.66 17.17 10.12
CA PRO A 211 -20.01 16.62 8.95
C PRO A 211 -19.41 17.74 8.11
N SER A 212 -18.12 17.64 7.81
CA SER A 212 -17.50 18.56 6.86
C SER A 212 -18.24 18.43 5.53
N THR A 213 -18.65 19.54 4.97
CA THR A 213 -19.24 19.57 3.64
C THR A 213 -18.18 20.12 2.70
N VAL A 214 -17.75 19.28 1.76
CA VAL A 214 -16.91 19.67 0.65
C VAL A 214 -17.67 19.21 -0.60
N GLY A 215 -17.85 20.09 -1.56
CA GLY A 215 -18.81 19.88 -2.63
C GLY A 215 -20.25 20.01 -2.13
N ASN A 216 -21.17 19.24 -2.67
CA ASN A 216 -22.60 19.30 -2.33
C ASN A 216 -23.04 18.22 -1.32
N LEU A 217 -22.19 17.24 -1.04
CA LEU A 217 -22.51 16.13 -0.16
C LEU A 217 -21.70 16.18 1.13
N PRO A 218 -22.28 15.75 2.27
CA PRO A 218 -21.55 15.66 3.52
C PRO A 218 -20.42 14.65 3.41
N MET A 219 -19.24 14.98 3.95
CA MET A 219 -18.10 14.10 4.02
C MET A 219 -17.87 13.63 5.46
N LEU A 220 -17.54 12.36 5.63
CA LEU A 220 -17.14 11.85 6.94
C LEU A 220 -15.84 12.54 7.40
N PRO A 221 -15.72 12.99 8.65
CA PRO A 221 -14.51 13.65 9.13
C PRO A 221 -13.24 12.85 8.92
N CYS A 222 -13.31 11.53 9.11
CA CYS A 222 -12.18 10.62 8.88
C CYS A 222 -11.78 10.54 7.39
N LEU A 223 -12.74 10.56 6.48
CA LEU A 223 -12.46 10.59 5.05
C LEU A 223 -11.96 11.96 4.62
N HIS A 224 -12.55 13.05 5.13
CA HIS A 224 -12.06 14.40 4.89
C HIS A 224 -10.56 14.50 5.22
N ASN A 225 -10.16 14.12 6.44
CA ASN A 225 -8.76 14.16 6.85
C ASN A 225 -7.85 13.23 6.03
N ALA A 226 -8.39 12.14 5.48
CA ALA A 226 -7.63 11.19 4.68
C ALA A 226 -7.47 11.60 3.22
N VAL A 227 -8.39 12.39 2.67
CA VAL A 227 -8.40 12.77 1.25
C VAL A 227 -8.00 14.22 0.98
N MET A 228 -8.12 15.11 1.98
CA MET A 228 -7.72 16.51 1.88
C MET A 228 -6.22 16.67 2.15
N VAL A 229 -5.42 15.87 1.47
CA VAL A 229 -3.95 15.86 1.52
C VAL A 229 -3.43 15.80 0.10
N GLU A 230 -2.19 16.23 -0.09
CA GLU A 230 -1.56 16.35 -1.42
C GLU A 230 -1.55 15.04 -2.23
N ASN A 231 -1.43 13.90 -1.55
CA ASN A 231 -1.41 12.58 -2.20
C ASN A 231 -2.17 11.54 -1.36
N PRO A 232 -3.51 11.51 -1.44
CA PRO A 232 -4.31 10.54 -0.70
C PRO A 232 -4.02 9.12 -1.15
N THR A 233 -4.08 8.18 -0.21
CA THR A 233 -3.92 6.77 -0.53
C THR A 233 -5.05 6.26 -1.43
N HIS A 234 -4.78 5.25 -2.25
CA HIS A 234 -5.80 4.59 -3.06
C HIS A 234 -7.00 4.10 -2.23
N LEU A 235 -6.73 3.65 -1.00
CA LEU A 235 -7.76 3.15 -0.10
C LEU A 235 -8.66 4.29 0.40
N ALA A 236 -8.09 5.46 0.75
CA ALA A 236 -8.84 6.65 1.14
C ALA A 236 -9.77 7.10 0.01
N ARG A 237 -9.26 7.15 -1.22
CA ARG A 237 -10.05 7.51 -2.41
C ARG A 237 -11.17 6.50 -2.67
N ALA A 238 -10.89 5.20 -2.55
CA ALA A 238 -11.89 4.15 -2.73
C ALA A 238 -13.00 4.23 -1.67
N TYR A 239 -12.66 4.55 -0.42
CA TYR A 239 -13.65 4.74 0.64
C TYR A 239 -14.48 6.00 0.44
N LEU A 240 -13.91 7.07 -0.09
CA LEU A 240 -14.67 8.27 -0.47
C LEU A 240 -15.68 7.96 -1.59
N VAL A 241 -15.27 7.22 -2.62
CA VAL A 241 -16.16 6.76 -3.69
C VAL A 241 -17.30 5.90 -3.13
N SER A 242 -16.99 4.96 -2.23
CA SER A 242 -18.00 4.13 -1.58
C SER A 242 -18.97 4.98 -0.74
N TRP A 243 -18.47 5.99 -0.03
CA TRP A 243 -19.30 6.91 0.75
C TRP A 243 -20.27 7.69 -0.12
N TYR A 244 -19.81 8.31 -1.19
CA TYR A 244 -20.68 9.04 -2.11
C TYR A 244 -21.67 8.13 -2.84
N ARG A 245 -21.23 6.94 -3.21
CA ARG A 245 -22.13 5.93 -3.76
C ARG A 245 -23.25 5.60 -2.78
N ASP A 246 -22.96 5.35 -1.52
CA ASP A 246 -23.96 5.03 -0.49
C ASP A 246 -24.93 6.18 -0.27
N LEU A 247 -24.45 7.40 -0.16
CA LEU A 247 -25.30 8.59 -0.04
C LEU A 247 -26.23 8.75 -1.25
N LEU A 248 -25.70 8.62 -2.46
CA LEU A 248 -26.44 8.84 -3.70
C LEU A 248 -27.41 7.71 -4.02
N SER A 249 -27.14 6.49 -3.53
CA SER A 249 -28.04 5.34 -3.68
C SER A 249 -29.01 5.16 -2.52
N GLY A 250 -28.98 6.03 -1.51
CA GLY A 250 -29.78 5.87 -0.29
C GLY A 250 -29.43 4.60 0.48
N TYR A 251 -28.16 4.18 0.47
CA TYR A 251 -27.62 2.95 1.09
C TYR A 251 -28.22 1.65 0.53
N THR A 252 -28.75 1.69 -0.68
CA THR A 252 -29.32 0.51 -1.34
C THR A 252 -28.36 -0.09 -2.36
N ASN A 253 -28.50 -1.39 -2.62
CA ASN A 253 -27.78 -2.02 -3.71
C ASN A 253 -28.38 -1.66 -5.06
N LEU A 254 -27.55 -1.17 -5.96
CA LEU A 254 -27.95 -0.83 -7.32
C LEU A 254 -28.04 -2.11 -8.15
N VAL A 255 -29.22 -2.42 -8.68
CA VAL A 255 -29.47 -3.67 -9.42
C VAL A 255 -29.31 -3.44 -10.92
N ASN A 256 -30.00 -2.43 -11.47
CA ASN A 256 -30.00 -2.22 -12.91
C ASN A 256 -28.83 -1.36 -13.38
N GLN A 257 -28.47 -1.48 -14.64
CA GLN A 257 -27.34 -0.79 -15.24
C GLN A 257 -27.55 0.72 -15.38
N ALA A 258 -28.80 1.15 -15.57
CA ALA A 258 -29.13 2.57 -15.71
C ALA A 258 -28.91 3.32 -14.38
N ASP A 259 -29.37 2.75 -13.26
CA ASP A 259 -29.15 3.33 -11.93
C ASP A 259 -27.65 3.35 -11.58
N LYS A 260 -26.92 2.27 -11.90
CA LYS A 260 -25.46 2.23 -11.71
C LYS A 260 -24.76 3.33 -12.51
N ALA A 261 -25.16 3.53 -13.76
CA ALA A 261 -24.57 4.58 -14.60
C ALA A 261 -24.90 5.99 -14.08
N GLN A 262 -26.14 6.20 -13.65
CA GLN A 262 -26.59 7.49 -13.08
C GLN A 262 -25.83 7.80 -11.79
N VAL A 263 -25.79 6.87 -10.82
CA VAL A 263 -25.07 7.06 -9.56
C VAL A 263 -23.58 7.25 -9.82
N HIS A 264 -22.98 6.47 -10.72
CA HIS A 264 -21.57 6.64 -11.07
C HIS A 264 -21.28 8.04 -11.62
N LYS A 265 -22.12 8.56 -12.52
CA LYS A 265 -21.99 9.91 -13.05
C LYS A 265 -21.99 10.94 -11.92
N LEU A 266 -22.96 10.86 -11.00
CA LEU A 266 -23.06 11.78 -9.87
C LEU A 266 -21.87 11.67 -8.90
N VAL A 267 -21.35 10.47 -8.66
CA VAL A 267 -20.13 10.27 -7.87
C VAL A 267 -18.94 10.97 -8.51
N VAL A 268 -18.76 10.86 -9.82
CA VAL A 268 -17.66 11.52 -10.53
C VAL A 268 -17.79 13.03 -10.46
N GLU A 269 -19.01 13.57 -10.67
CA GLU A 269 -19.28 15.00 -10.55
C GLU A 269 -18.96 15.54 -9.15
N GLU A 270 -19.27 14.76 -8.10
CA GLU A 270 -18.98 15.15 -6.73
C GLU A 270 -17.48 15.08 -6.41
N LEU A 271 -16.78 14.08 -6.91
CA LEU A 271 -15.31 14.02 -6.80
C LEU A 271 -14.64 15.21 -7.48
N GLU A 272 -15.13 15.62 -8.65
CA GLU A 272 -14.62 16.80 -9.34
C GLU A 272 -14.85 18.09 -8.53
N ARG A 273 -15.99 18.22 -7.84
CA ARG A 273 -16.26 19.36 -6.94
C ARG A 273 -15.33 19.34 -5.73
N VAL A 274 -15.22 18.22 -5.05
CA VAL A 274 -14.28 18.07 -3.92
C VAL A 274 -12.88 18.49 -4.35
N PHE A 275 -12.47 18.09 -5.54
CA PHE A 275 -11.17 18.41 -6.10
C PHE A 275 -11.00 19.92 -6.39
N ALA A 276 -12.03 20.57 -6.92
CA ALA A 276 -12.00 22.01 -7.22
C ALA A 276 -12.02 22.87 -5.94
N GLU A 277 -12.65 22.40 -4.87
CA GLU A 277 -12.79 23.14 -3.60
C GLU A 277 -11.60 22.88 -2.65
N SER A 278 -10.77 21.87 -2.91
CA SER A 278 -9.60 21.60 -2.09
C SER A 278 -8.42 22.46 -2.52
N ASP A 279 -7.83 23.19 -1.58
CA ASP A 279 -6.56 23.90 -1.79
C ASP A 279 -5.38 22.92 -1.98
N SER A 280 -5.57 21.68 -1.60
CA SER A 280 -4.60 20.59 -1.79
C SER A 280 -4.99 19.77 -3.01
N VAL A 281 -4.38 20.10 -4.11
CA VAL A 281 -4.53 19.35 -5.36
C VAL A 281 -3.94 17.97 -5.19
N TRP A 282 -4.70 16.92 -5.50
CA TRP A 282 -4.10 15.60 -5.63
C TRP A 282 -3.14 15.62 -6.81
N LEU A 283 -1.85 15.54 -6.53
CA LEU A 283 -0.79 15.71 -7.54
C LEU A 283 -0.86 14.71 -8.69
N ASP A 284 -1.42 13.53 -8.41
CA ASP A 284 -1.59 12.45 -9.37
C ASP A 284 -3.04 12.35 -9.89
N TRP A 285 -3.83 13.44 -9.82
CA TRP A 285 -5.18 13.43 -10.32
C TRP A 285 -5.22 13.18 -11.83
N ASP A 286 -5.85 12.06 -12.19
CA ASP A 286 -6.22 11.74 -13.58
C ASP A 286 -7.73 11.46 -13.64
N LYS A 287 -8.45 12.26 -14.42
CA LYS A 287 -9.90 12.14 -14.56
C LYS A 287 -10.28 10.78 -15.16
N SER A 288 -9.54 10.29 -16.15
CA SER A 288 -9.86 9.05 -16.85
C SER A 288 -9.66 7.82 -15.93
N GLU A 289 -8.58 7.79 -15.17
CA GLU A 289 -8.33 6.74 -14.17
C GLU A 289 -9.34 6.83 -13.00
N THR A 290 -9.73 8.03 -12.58
CA THR A 290 -10.77 8.24 -11.57
C THR A 290 -12.12 7.69 -12.03
N ILE A 291 -12.54 7.97 -13.25
CA ILE A 291 -13.77 7.42 -13.85
C ILE A 291 -13.73 5.89 -13.87
N LYS A 292 -12.61 5.31 -14.26
CA LYS A 292 -12.44 3.86 -14.36
C LYS A 292 -12.48 3.18 -12.98
N HIS A 293 -11.76 3.73 -12.00
CA HIS A 293 -11.71 3.16 -10.64
C HIS A 293 -13.02 3.36 -9.87
N SER A 294 -13.64 4.53 -9.97
CA SER A 294 -14.94 4.79 -9.32
C SER A 294 -16.06 3.93 -9.93
N LYS A 295 -16.02 3.68 -11.25
CA LYS A 295 -16.94 2.74 -11.90
C LYS A 295 -16.89 1.35 -11.28
N PHE A 296 -15.69 0.82 -11.04
CA PHE A 296 -15.53 -0.49 -10.41
C PHE A 296 -16.20 -0.54 -9.04
N THR A 297 -16.01 0.46 -8.20
CA THR A 297 -16.61 0.55 -6.86
C THR A 297 -18.15 0.62 -6.93
N VAL A 298 -18.68 1.50 -7.77
CA VAL A 298 -20.15 1.72 -7.89
C VAL A 298 -20.83 0.49 -8.49
N TYR A 299 -20.30 -0.08 -9.56
CA TYR A 299 -20.93 -1.20 -10.28
C TYR A 299 -20.91 -2.52 -9.50
N ASN A 300 -19.95 -2.68 -8.58
CA ASN A 300 -19.87 -3.86 -7.70
C ASN A 300 -20.53 -3.63 -6.32
N ASN A 301 -21.23 -2.51 -6.13
CA ASN A 301 -21.92 -2.17 -4.89
C ASN A 301 -21.00 -2.23 -3.64
N TYR A 302 -19.77 -1.70 -3.75
CA TYR A 302 -18.89 -1.59 -2.59
C TYR A 302 -19.42 -0.53 -1.64
N ASN A 303 -19.83 -0.98 -0.46
CA ASN A 303 -20.35 -0.10 0.59
C ASN A 303 -19.23 0.60 1.35
N THR A 304 -19.56 1.72 1.96
CA THR A 304 -18.69 2.40 2.91
C THR A 304 -18.34 1.47 4.07
N PRO A 305 -17.06 1.29 4.41
CA PRO A 305 -16.67 0.45 5.53
C PRO A 305 -17.29 0.90 6.84
N HIS A 306 -17.56 -0.06 7.73
CA HIS A 306 -17.95 0.24 9.11
C HIS A 306 -16.83 0.99 9.85
N CYS A 307 -17.21 1.72 10.92
CA CYS A 307 -16.26 2.51 11.70
C CYS A 307 -15.08 1.70 12.21
N ASP A 308 -15.28 0.45 12.67
CA ASP A 308 -14.21 -0.42 13.13
C ASP A 308 -13.17 -0.70 12.03
N LYS A 309 -13.62 -0.84 10.78
CA LYS A 309 -12.72 -1.01 9.64
C LYS A 309 -11.94 0.27 9.35
N LEU A 310 -12.60 1.42 9.37
CA LEU A 310 -11.94 2.73 9.20
C LEU A 310 -10.94 3.02 10.32
N ILE A 311 -11.22 2.59 11.55
CA ILE A 311 -10.30 2.66 12.68
C ILE A 311 -9.11 1.73 12.45
N SER A 312 -9.37 0.47 12.09
CA SER A 312 -8.32 -0.52 11.88
C SER A 312 -7.37 -0.16 10.74
N ASP A 313 -7.88 0.55 9.72
CA ASP A 313 -7.10 1.03 8.58
C ASP A 313 -6.40 2.37 8.86
N GLY A 314 -6.61 2.95 10.06
CA GLY A 314 -5.94 4.17 10.49
C GLY A 314 -6.56 5.48 9.97
N PHE A 315 -7.76 5.42 9.39
CA PHE A 315 -8.46 6.62 8.90
C PHE A 315 -9.31 7.29 9.96
N CYS A 316 -9.82 6.54 10.93
CA CYS A 316 -10.77 7.04 11.92
C CYS A 316 -10.18 6.97 13.33
N VAL A 317 -10.41 8.03 14.12
CA VAL A 317 -9.98 8.11 15.51
C VAL A 317 -11.06 7.65 16.52
N GLY A 318 -12.22 7.17 16.02
CA GLY A 318 -13.25 6.56 16.86
C GLY A 318 -14.22 7.54 17.52
N LYS A 319 -14.27 8.81 17.08
CA LYS A 319 -15.23 9.79 17.64
C LYS A 319 -15.75 10.73 16.57
N CYS A 320 -16.88 10.39 16.01
CA CYS A 320 -17.66 11.28 15.16
C CYS A 320 -19.14 10.93 15.29
N TRP A 321 -20.02 11.76 14.71
CA TRP A 321 -21.46 11.56 14.73
C TRP A 321 -21.90 10.16 14.23
N ARG A 322 -21.20 9.58 13.25
CA ARG A 322 -21.50 8.23 12.74
C ARG A 322 -21.11 7.15 13.73
N TYR A 323 -19.96 7.26 14.38
CA TYR A 323 -19.49 6.30 15.38
C TYR A 323 -20.39 6.29 16.61
N SER A 324 -20.80 7.45 17.08
CA SER A 324 -21.72 7.59 18.23
C SER A 324 -23.08 6.97 17.95
N ASN A 325 -23.60 7.08 16.73
CA ASN A 325 -24.87 6.48 16.33
C ASN A 325 -24.82 4.97 16.09
N ALA A 326 -23.67 4.42 15.82
CA ALA A 326 -23.48 2.97 15.60
C ALA A 326 -23.35 2.17 16.91
N ASN A 327 -23.06 2.84 18.02
CA ASN A 327 -22.85 2.23 19.34
C ASN A 327 -24.00 2.53 20.33
N ASN A 328 -25.06 3.21 19.91
CA ASN A 328 -26.34 3.37 20.59
C ASN A 328 -27.41 2.49 19.92
#